data_0b75e7dc2ebfb54041481444db54ceff
#
_entry.id   0b75e7dc2ebfb54041481444db54ceff
#
_cell.length_a   1.000
_cell.length_b   1.000
_cell.length_c   1.000
_cell.angle_alpha   90.00
_cell.angle_beta   90.00
_cell.angle_gamma   90.00
#
_symmetry.space_group_name_H-M   'P 1'
#
loop_
_entity.id
_entity.type
_entity.pdbx_description
1 polymer ?
#
loop_
_entity_poly.entity_id
_entity_poly.type
_entity_poly.pdbx_seq_one_letter_code
_entity_poly.pdbx_strand_id
1 'polypeptide(L)'
;MIRLNVFIRTTATNREETVATAKELVAASLKDAGCVAYDLFESATRPDVLMICETWSDAKALAAHETTSHFTTLVPRLNELGELKLEKFVI
;
A
#
# COMPACT_ATOMS: atom_id res chain seq x y z
N MET A 1 -15.08 -2.25 -10.04
CA MET A 1 -13.85 -1.73 -9.42
C MET A 1 -13.17 -2.79 -8.55
N ILE A 2 -11.90 -2.60 -8.28
CA ILE A 2 -11.13 -3.50 -7.42
C ILE A 2 -10.65 -2.72 -6.21
N ARG A 3 -10.93 -3.23 -5.01
CA ARG A 3 -10.48 -2.70 -3.73
C ARG A 3 -9.44 -3.63 -3.12
N LEU A 4 -8.33 -3.08 -2.64
CA LEU A 4 -7.34 -3.81 -1.87
C LEU A 4 -7.14 -3.15 -0.51
N ASN A 5 -7.05 -3.99 0.52
CA ASN A 5 -6.57 -3.58 1.83
C ASN A 5 -5.24 -4.29 2.06
N VAL A 6 -4.19 -3.52 2.26
CA VAL A 6 -2.86 -4.06 2.52
C VAL A 6 -2.51 -3.74 3.96
N PHE A 7 -2.62 -4.73 4.82
CA PHE A 7 -2.20 -4.60 6.21
C PHE A 7 -0.69 -4.72 6.30
N ILE A 8 -0.07 -3.82 7.05
CA ILE A 8 1.36 -3.80 7.28
C ILE A 8 1.60 -3.91 8.78
N ARG A 9 2.23 -5.00 9.20
CA ARG A 9 2.63 -5.18 10.58
C ARG A 9 4.13 -4.91 10.67
N THR A 10 4.49 -3.84 11.36
CA THR A 10 5.88 -3.42 11.50
C THR A 10 6.36 -3.59 12.95
N THR A 11 7.51 -3.06 13.26
CA THR A 11 8.09 -3.07 14.61
C THR A 11 8.28 -1.63 15.09
N ALA A 12 8.48 -1.45 16.40
CA ALA A 12 8.77 -0.13 16.96
C ALA A 12 10.03 0.48 16.33
N THR A 13 11.03 -0.35 16.04
CA THR A 13 12.28 0.09 15.41
C THR A 13 12.08 0.53 13.95
N ASN A 14 11.23 -0.18 13.20
CA ASN A 14 11.05 0.05 11.76
C ASN A 14 9.87 0.97 11.44
N ARG A 15 9.04 1.33 12.43
CA ARG A 15 7.78 2.04 12.20
C ARG A 15 7.95 3.35 11.44
N GLU A 16 8.89 4.17 11.83
CA GLU A 16 9.11 5.47 11.20
C GLU A 16 9.45 5.33 9.72
N GLU A 17 10.37 4.42 9.40
CA GLU A 17 10.77 4.16 8.01
C GLU A 17 9.64 3.49 7.23
N THR A 18 8.87 2.61 7.85
CA THR A 18 7.69 1.99 7.22
C THR A 18 6.66 3.05 6.82
N VAL A 19 6.36 3.98 7.72
CA VAL A 19 5.42 5.08 7.44
C VAL A 19 5.95 5.97 6.31
N ALA A 20 7.21 6.33 6.35
CA ALA A 20 7.82 7.17 5.31
C ALA A 20 7.79 6.48 3.94
N THR A 21 8.12 5.20 3.89
CA THR A 21 8.11 4.40 2.65
C THR A 21 6.70 4.27 2.09
N ALA A 22 5.72 3.98 2.97
CA ALA A 22 4.32 3.87 2.56
C ALA A 22 3.76 5.20 2.06
N LYS A 23 4.11 6.32 2.68
CA LYS A 23 3.70 7.66 2.20
C LYS A 23 4.24 7.96 0.81
N GLU A 24 5.47 7.56 0.54
CA GLU A 24 6.08 7.72 -0.78
C GLU A 24 5.32 6.90 -1.83
N LEU A 25 4.96 5.66 -1.50
CA LEU A 25 4.17 4.80 -2.36
C LEU A 25 2.78 5.39 -2.63
N VAL A 26 2.11 5.93 -1.61
CA VAL A 26 0.82 6.60 -1.75
C VAL A 26 0.92 7.77 -2.74
N ALA A 27 1.89 8.65 -2.56
CA ALA A 27 2.05 9.83 -3.41
C ALA A 27 2.26 9.47 -4.88
N ALA A 28 3.09 8.47 -5.15
CA ALA A 28 3.36 8.01 -6.51
C ALA A 28 2.16 7.28 -7.12
N SER A 29 1.52 6.41 -6.35
CA SER A 29 0.39 5.59 -6.82
C SER A 29 -0.84 6.41 -7.18
N LEU A 30 -1.08 7.53 -6.49
CA LEU A 30 -2.19 8.43 -6.80
C LEU A 30 -2.13 9.01 -8.22
N LYS A 31 -0.96 9.01 -8.84
CA LYS A 31 -0.75 9.48 -10.21
C LYS A 31 -0.91 8.39 -11.26
N ASP A 32 -1.07 7.13 -10.85
CA ASP A 32 -1.24 6.03 -11.79
C ASP A 32 -2.62 6.06 -12.45
N ALA A 33 -2.66 5.76 -13.73
CA ALA A 33 -3.91 5.69 -14.47
C ALA A 33 -4.85 4.65 -13.86
N GLY A 34 -6.11 5.03 -13.66
CA GLY A 34 -7.12 4.14 -13.08
C GLY A 34 -7.07 4.03 -11.56
N CYS A 35 -6.18 4.76 -10.90
CA CYS A 35 -6.17 4.84 -9.44
C CYS A 35 -7.34 5.72 -8.98
N VAL A 36 -8.33 5.11 -8.33
CA VAL A 36 -9.51 5.81 -7.81
C VAL A 36 -9.23 6.36 -6.42
N ALA A 37 -8.56 5.57 -5.59
CA ALA A 37 -8.18 5.96 -4.23
C ALA A 37 -6.92 5.20 -3.80
N TYR A 38 -6.10 5.82 -3.01
CA TYR A 38 -4.91 5.20 -2.44
C TYR A 38 -4.51 6.00 -1.19
N ASP A 39 -4.59 5.40 -0.02
CA ASP A 39 -4.32 6.11 1.23
C ASP A 39 -3.71 5.19 2.28
N LEU A 40 -2.97 5.78 3.21
CA LEU A 40 -2.35 5.11 4.34
C LEU A 40 -3.11 5.43 5.62
N PHE A 41 -3.45 4.40 6.38
CA PHE A 41 -4.12 4.52 7.68
C PHE A 41 -3.27 3.90 8.78
N GLU A 42 -3.34 4.47 9.96
CA GLU A 42 -2.73 3.92 11.16
C GLU A 42 -3.83 3.33 12.05
N SER A 43 -3.56 2.17 12.66
CA SER A 43 -4.48 1.62 13.65
C SER A 43 -4.48 2.49 14.89
N ALA A 44 -5.67 2.87 15.36
CA ALA A 44 -5.83 3.65 16.60
C ALA A 44 -5.55 2.83 17.86
N THR A 45 -5.55 1.50 17.75
CA THR A 45 -5.42 0.59 18.90
C THR A 45 -4.19 -0.27 18.89
N ARG A 46 -3.51 -0.37 17.73
CA ARG A 46 -2.30 -1.21 17.57
C ARG A 46 -1.20 -0.39 16.89
N PRO A 47 -0.20 0.06 17.66
CA PRO A 47 0.85 0.93 17.12
C PRO A 47 1.75 0.26 16.07
N ASP A 48 1.76 -1.07 15.99
CA ASP A 48 2.52 -1.84 15.01
C ASP A 48 1.77 -2.14 13.72
N VAL A 49 0.52 -1.68 13.59
CA VAL A 49 -0.33 -1.99 12.42
C VAL A 49 -0.69 -0.73 11.63
N LEU A 50 -0.42 -0.81 10.33
CA LEU A 50 -0.80 0.19 9.34
C LEU A 50 -1.65 -0.51 8.28
N MET A 51 -2.38 0.27 7.48
CA MET A 51 -3.13 -0.26 6.36
C MET A 51 -3.09 0.71 5.18
N ILE A 52 -2.77 0.19 4.01
CA ILE A 52 -3.00 0.90 2.75
C ILE A 52 -4.36 0.44 2.23
N CYS A 53 -5.24 1.39 1.96
CA CYS A 53 -6.53 1.13 1.33
C CYS A 53 -6.49 1.71 -0.07
N GLU A 54 -6.70 0.88 -1.08
CA GLU A 54 -6.59 1.30 -2.48
C GLU A 54 -7.75 0.80 -3.32
N THR A 55 -8.17 1.61 -4.28
CA THR A 55 -9.26 1.29 -5.21
C THR A 55 -8.81 1.58 -6.63
N TRP A 56 -9.01 0.62 -7.51
CA TRP A 56 -8.65 0.68 -8.92
C TRP A 56 -9.89 0.55 -9.79
N SER A 57 -9.92 1.28 -10.90
CA SER A 57 -11.08 1.28 -11.81
C SER A 57 -11.35 -0.10 -12.39
N ASP A 58 -10.31 -0.89 -12.66
CA ASP A 58 -10.40 -2.25 -13.21
C ASP A 58 -9.11 -3.03 -12.96
N ALA A 59 -9.12 -4.31 -13.32
CA ALA A 59 -7.98 -5.21 -13.17
C ALA A 59 -6.78 -4.79 -14.02
N LYS A 60 -7.01 -4.17 -15.17
CA LYS A 60 -5.95 -3.71 -16.07
C LYS A 60 -5.17 -2.57 -15.44
N ALA A 61 -5.85 -1.63 -14.81
CA ALA A 61 -5.21 -0.52 -14.10
C ALA A 61 -4.35 -1.03 -12.93
N LEU A 62 -4.87 -1.98 -12.15
CA LEU A 62 -4.11 -2.60 -11.07
C LEU A 62 -2.88 -3.32 -11.60
N ALA A 63 -3.01 -4.09 -12.66
CA ALA A 63 -1.88 -4.80 -13.26
C ALA A 63 -0.79 -3.84 -13.75
N ALA A 64 -1.18 -2.72 -14.37
CA ALA A 64 -0.25 -1.69 -14.80
C ALA A 64 0.48 -1.06 -13.60
N HIS A 65 -0.23 -0.76 -12.51
CA HIS A 65 0.34 -0.25 -11.27
C HIS A 65 1.44 -1.19 -10.74
N GLU A 66 1.22 -2.49 -10.78
CA GLU A 66 2.16 -3.49 -10.26
C GLU A 66 3.47 -3.57 -11.07
N THR A 67 3.53 -2.97 -12.25
CA THR A 67 4.73 -2.91 -13.09
C THR A 67 5.51 -1.60 -12.95
N THR A 68 4.99 -0.62 -12.21
CA THR A 68 5.65 0.68 -12.05
C THR A 68 6.93 0.59 -11.23
N SER A 69 7.83 1.56 -11.43
CA SER A 69 9.08 1.62 -10.67
C SER A 69 8.83 1.85 -9.17
N HIS A 70 7.82 2.65 -8.82
CA HIS A 70 7.49 2.88 -7.41
C HIS A 70 6.95 1.60 -6.75
N PHE A 71 6.12 0.81 -7.44
CA PHE A 71 5.67 -0.47 -6.89
C PHE A 71 6.83 -1.44 -6.71
N THR A 72 7.62 -1.66 -7.77
CA THR A 72 8.69 -2.66 -7.75
C THR A 72 9.88 -2.29 -6.85
N THR A 73 10.00 -1.04 -6.47
CA THR A 73 11.03 -0.55 -5.54
C THR A 73 10.52 -0.49 -4.10
N LEU A 74 9.33 0.08 -3.88
CA LEU A 74 8.85 0.37 -2.54
C LEU A 74 8.14 -0.80 -1.87
N VAL A 75 7.41 -1.64 -2.61
CA VAL A 75 6.73 -2.80 -2.02
C VAL A 75 7.72 -3.81 -1.45
N PRO A 76 8.80 -4.19 -2.16
CA PRO A 76 9.84 -5.03 -1.55
C PRO A 76 10.46 -4.41 -0.30
N ARG A 77 10.62 -3.09 -0.28
CA ARG A 77 11.14 -2.39 0.90
C ARG A 77 10.18 -2.51 2.09
N LEU A 78 8.89 -2.37 1.85
CA LEU A 78 7.88 -2.58 2.90
C LEU A 78 7.93 -4.02 3.45
N ASN A 79 8.14 -5.00 2.57
CA ASN A 79 8.30 -6.41 2.99
C ASN A 79 9.55 -6.65 3.85
N GLU A 80 10.61 -5.87 3.65
CA GLU A 80 11.79 -5.94 4.51
C GLU A 80 11.55 -5.32 5.88
N LEU A 81 10.70 -4.29 5.95
CA LEU A 81 10.42 -3.54 7.18
C LEU A 81 9.32 -4.16 8.04
N GLY A 82 8.49 -5.03 7.47
CA GLY A 82 7.37 -5.63 8.17
C GLY A 82 6.74 -6.77 7.39
N GLU A 83 5.58 -7.21 7.85
CA GLU A 83 4.80 -8.25 7.20
C GLU A 83 3.59 -7.62 6.51
N LEU A 84 3.35 -7.99 5.25
CA LEU A 84 2.21 -7.52 4.47
C LEU A 84 1.17 -8.63 4.35
N LYS A 85 -0.10 -8.26 4.54
CA LYS A 85 -1.23 -9.14 4.33
C LYS A 85 -2.25 -8.44 3.43
N LEU A 86 -2.57 -9.06 2.32
CA LEU A 86 -3.42 -8.50 1.29
C LEU A 86 -4.83 -9.09 1.36
N GLU A 87 -5.83 -8.20 1.27
CA GLU A 87 -7.21 -8.56 0.98
C GLU A 87 -7.62 -7.89 -0.32
N LYS A 88 -8.28 -8.64 -1.20
CA LYS A 88 -8.70 -8.13 -2.51
C LYS A 88 -10.18 -8.40 -2.72
N PHE A 89 -10.90 -7.36 -3.14
CA PHE A 89 -12.35 -7.43 -3.37
C PHE A 89 -12.70 -6.86 -4.74
N VAL A 90 -13.64 -7.49 -5.40
CA VAL A 90 -14.30 -6.91 -6.58
C VAL A 90 -15.58 -6.23 -6.09
N ILE A 91 -15.71 -4.96 -6.38
CA ILE A 91 -16.85 -4.15 -5.92
C ILE A 91 -17.57 -3.42 -7.04
#